data_c63a46d015aaededfc10ab9c543a6f4b
#
_entry.id   c63a46d015aaededfc10ab9c543a6f4b
#
_cell.length_a   1.000
_cell.length_b   1.000
_cell.length_c   1.000
_cell.angle_alpha   90.00
_cell.angle_beta   90.00
_cell.angle_gamma   90.00
#
_symmetry.space_group_name_H-M   'P 1'
#
loop_
_entity.id
_entity.type
_entity.pdbx_description
1 polymer ?
#
loop_
_entity_poly.entity_id
_entity_poly.type
_entity_poly.pdbx_seq_one_letter_code
_entity_poly.pdbx_strand_id
1 'polypeptide(L)'
;MTKKKIYSLDKNYSADIFFKRPDKYKEIEIISSKFDNIITMGSCNSYTPASFRKNALSIQLTKFNRIIEFDKSQKLITVEAGIMLSDLFNFTLARGLWVPQIP
;
A
#
# COMPACT_ATOMS: atom_id res chain seq x y z
N MET A 1 -4.64 -9.25 -18.02
CA MET A 1 -3.76 -8.58 -17.03
C MET A 1 -2.90 -7.56 -17.74
N THR A 2 -2.83 -6.36 -17.25
CA THR A 2 -2.13 -5.26 -17.90
C THR A 2 -0.67 -5.23 -17.48
N LYS A 3 0.22 -5.04 -18.44
CA LYS A 3 1.64 -4.83 -18.17
C LYS A 3 1.91 -3.32 -18.11
N LYS A 4 2.65 -2.89 -17.09
CA LYS A 4 2.92 -1.48 -16.84
C LYS A 4 4.39 -1.27 -16.52
N LYS A 5 4.98 -0.18 -17.03
CA LYS A 5 6.33 0.23 -16.66
C LYS A 5 6.25 1.21 -15.50
N ILE A 6 6.99 0.94 -14.43
CA ILE A 6 7.06 1.83 -13.27
C ILE A 6 8.50 2.12 -12.90
N TYR A 7 8.67 3.21 -12.15
CA TYR A 7 9.96 3.76 -11.76
C TYR A 7 10.04 3.88 -10.25
N SER A 8 11.25 3.74 -9.69
CA SER A 8 11.52 4.15 -8.32
C SER A 8 11.39 5.69 -8.21
N LEU A 9 11.28 6.19 -6.99
CA LEU A 9 11.08 7.63 -6.76
C LEU A 9 12.21 8.48 -7.35
N ASP A 10 13.44 8.01 -7.27
CA ASP A 10 14.61 8.69 -7.85
C ASP A 10 14.78 8.43 -9.35
N LYS A 11 13.93 7.59 -9.92
CA LYS A 11 13.94 7.18 -11.34
C LYS A 11 15.22 6.48 -11.79
N ASN A 12 16.05 6.02 -10.86
CA ASN A 12 17.26 5.25 -11.19
C ASN A 12 16.96 3.81 -11.54
N TYR A 13 15.77 3.33 -11.21
CA TYR A 13 15.34 1.97 -11.52
C TYR A 13 13.95 1.98 -12.12
N SER A 14 13.75 1.18 -13.15
CA SER A 14 12.43 0.96 -13.76
C SER A 14 12.27 -0.50 -14.14
N ALA A 15 11.02 -0.95 -14.21
CA ALA A 15 10.72 -2.31 -14.63
C ALA A 15 9.34 -2.36 -15.29
N ASP A 16 9.20 -3.28 -16.24
CA ASP A 16 7.90 -3.65 -16.78
C ASP A 16 7.32 -4.72 -15.86
N ILE A 17 6.10 -4.49 -15.35
CA ILE A 17 5.46 -5.35 -14.39
C ILE A 17 4.04 -5.68 -14.82
N PHE A 18 3.52 -6.79 -14.31
CA PHE A 18 2.10 -7.02 -14.29
C PHE A 18 1.51 -6.26 -13.10
N PHE A 19 0.35 -5.63 -13.30
CA PHE A 19 -0.17 -4.66 -12.34
C PHE A 19 -1.65 -4.89 -12.11
N LYS A 20 -2.06 -4.86 -10.82
CA LYS A 20 -3.47 -4.81 -10.41
C LYS A 20 -3.63 -3.87 -9.23
N ARG A 21 -4.80 -3.21 -9.19
CA ARG A 21 -5.18 -2.34 -8.07
C ARG A 21 -6.57 -2.75 -7.61
N PRO A 22 -6.67 -3.80 -6.76
CA PRO A 22 -7.96 -4.30 -6.30
C PRO A 22 -8.62 -3.33 -5.33
N ASP A 23 -9.94 -3.43 -5.20
CA ASP A 23 -10.73 -2.64 -4.24
C ASP A 23 -11.57 -3.51 -3.30
N LYS A 24 -11.48 -4.83 -3.41
CA LYS A 24 -12.21 -5.78 -2.56
C LYS A 24 -11.27 -6.86 -2.05
N TYR A 25 -11.46 -7.26 -0.79
CA TYR A 25 -10.65 -8.33 -0.19
C TYR A 25 -10.73 -9.63 -0.97
N LYS A 26 -11.90 -9.94 -1.50
CA LYS A 26 -12.09 -11.17 -2.28
C LYS A 26 -11.21 -11.21 -3.53
N GLU A 27 -10.99 -10.07 -4.17
CA GLU A 27 -10.07 -9.99 -5.30
C GLU A 27 -8.64 -10.35 -4.89
N ILE A 28 -8.21 -9.90 -3.71
CA ILE A 28 -6.88 -10.24 -3.18
C ILE A 28 -6.77 -11.74 -2.95
N GLU A 29 -7.80 -12.37 -2.37
CA GLU A 29 -7.81 -13.82 -2.16
C GLU A 29 -7.69 -14.59 -3.47
N ILE A 30 -8.44 -14.18 -4.49
CA ILE A 30 -8.41 -14.82 -5.81
C ILE A 30 -7.02 -14.66 -6.43
N ILE A 31 -6.45 -13.47 -6.40
CA ILE A 31 -5.12 -13.19 -6.95
C ILE A 31 -4.07 -14.04 -6.23
N SER A 32 -4.12 -14.08 -4.89
CA SER A 32 -3.16 -14.84 -4.09
C SER A 32 -3.18 -16.34 -4.39
N SER A 33 -4.35 -16.88 -4.77
CA SER A 33 -4.46 -18.29 -5.09
C SER A 33 -3.98 -18.64 -6.49
N LYS A 34 -3.89 -17.66 -7.40
CA LYS A 34 -3.58 -17.89 -8.82
C LYS A 34 -2.15 -17.56 -9.21
N PHE A 35 -1.45 -16.75 -8.44
CA PHE A 35 -0.13 -16.24 -8.79
C PHE A 35 0.87 -16.55 -7.69
N ASP A 36 2.05 -17.04 -8.09
CA ASP A 36 3.11 -17.41 -7.14
C ASP A 36 4.06 -16.25 -6.85
N ASN A 37 4.19 -15.31 -7.77
CA ASN A 37 5.18 -14.24 -7.68
C ASN A 37 4.48 -12.89 -7.56
N ILE A 38 4.13 -12.53 -6.32
CA ILE A 38 3.35 -11.33 -6.01
C ILE A 38 4.16 -10.42 -5.11
N ILE A 39 4.12 -9.12 -5.41
CA ILE A 39 4.69 -8.09 -4.55
C ILE A 39 3.64 -7.00 -4.32
N THR A 40 3.55 -6.53 -3.09
CA THR A 40 2.60 -5.45 -2.75
C THR A 40 3.27 -4.09 -2.88
N MET A 41 2.47 -3.07 -3.18
CA MET A 41 2.95 -1.70 -3.27
C MET A 41 1.91 -0.72 -2.73
N GLY A 42 2.38 0.40 -2.19
CA GLY A 42 1.54 1.54 -1.85
C GLY A 42 1.50 2.53 -3.02
N SER A 43 1.89 3.78 -2.78
CA SER A 43 1.88 4.84 -3.80
C SER A 43 3.10 4.81 -4.73
N CYS A 44 3.98 3.84 -4.58
CA CYS A 44 5.21 3.70 -5.39
C CYS A 44 6.19 4.86 -5.18
N ASN A 45 6.35 5.31 -3.93
CA ASN A 45 7.22 6.43 -3.56
C ASN A 45 8.54 5.99 -2.93
N SER A 46 8.92 4.72 -3.07
CA SER A 46 10.20 4.22 -2.57
C SER A 46 11.36 4.65 -3.47
N TYR A 47 12.46 5.05 -2.85
CA TYR A 47 13.69 5.36 -3.59
C TYR A 47 14.33 4.12 -4.20
N THR A 48 14.15 2.98 -3.56
CA THR A 48 14.60 1.69 -4.07
C THR A 48 13.41 0.91 -4.64
N PRO A 49 13.63 -0.08 -5.53
CA PRO A 49 12.54 -0.85 -6.13
C PRO A 49 11.96 -1.89 -5.16
N ALA A 50 11.61 -1.46 -3.95
CA ALA A 50 11.10 -2.36 -2.90
C ALA A 50 9.69 -2.86 -3.18
N SER A 51 8.89 -2.12 -3.94
CA SER A 51 7.48 -2.43 -4.19
C SER A 51 7.20 -2.98 -5.58
N PHE A 52 8.22 -3.25 -6.38
CA PHE A 52 8.03 -3.86 -7.69
C PHE A 52 9.25 -4.64 -8.15
N ARG A 53 9.03 -5.56 -9.07
CA ARG A 53 10.03 -6.46 -9.59
C ARG A 53 9.63 -6.87 -11.01
N LYS A 54 10.63 -7.01 -11.88
CA LYS A 54 10.41 -7.42 -13.26
C LYS A 54 9.67 -8.76 -13.33
N ASN A 55 8.63 -8.83 -14.14
CA ASN A 55 7.83 -10.03 -14.40
C ASN A 55 7.06 -10.57 -13.16
N ALA A 56 6.99 -9.81 -12.08
CA ALA A 56 6.13 -10.12 -10.95
C ALA A 56 4.78 -9.44 -11.10
N LEU A 57 3.77 -9.98 -10.42
CA LEU A 57 2.50 -9.28 -10.28
C LEU A 57 2.58 -8.31 -9.12
N SER A 58 2.46 -7.03 -9.39
CA SER A 58 2.40 -6.00 -8.35
C SER A 58 0.96 -5.66 -8.05
N ILE A 59 0.61 -5.72 -6.76
CA ILE A 59 -0.72 -5.36 -6.27
C ILE A 59 -0.61 -4.04 -5.55
N GLN A 60 -1.26 -3.00 -6.10
CA GLN A 60 -1.33 -1.70 -5.45
C GLN A 60 -2.50 -1.66 -4.48
N LEU A 61 -2.24 -1.34 -3.22
CA LEU A 61 -3.23 -1.39 -2.15
C LEU A 61 -3.85 -0.04 -1.83
N THR A 62 -3.65 0.97 -2.65
CA THR A 62 -4.10 2.34 -2.37
C THR A 62 -5.61 2.51 -2.27
N LYS A 63 -6.40 1.57 -2.78
CA LYS A 63 -7.86 1.57 -2.61
C LYS A 63 -8.28 1.04 -1.24
N PHE A 64 -7.40 0.37 -0.51
CA PHE A 64 -7.63 -0.08 0.86
C PHE A 64 -7.10 0.98 1.81
N ASN A 65 -7.88 2.03 2.01
CA ASN A 65 -7.46 3.25 2.70
C ASN A 65 -8.37 3.63 3.87
N ARG A 66 -9.13 2.66 4.41
CA ARG A 66 -10.10 2.94 5.46
C ARG A 66 -9.49 2.84 6.85
N ILE A 67 -10.02 3.66 7.76
CA ILE A 67 -9.81 3.51 9.19
C ILE A 67 -10.93 2.61 9.71
N ILE A 68 -10.55 1.45 10.27
CA ILE A 68 -11.51 0.41 10.65
C ILE A 68 -11.99 0.63 12.08
N GLU A 69 -11.05 0.89 12.99
CA GLU A 69 -11.36 1.01 14.42
C GLU A 69 -10.40 1.97 15.09
N PHE A 70 -10.88 2.70 16.07
CA PHE A 70 -10.07 3.62 16.87
C PHE A 70 -10.44 3.50 18.35
N ASP A 71 -9.47 3.12 19.17
CA ASP A 71 -9.61 3.03 20.62
C ASP A 71 -8.73 4.09 21.27
N LYS A 72 -9.34 5.20 21.66
CA LYS A 72 -8.62 6.34 22.26
C LYS A 72 -8.05 5.99 23.62
N SER A 73 -8.74 5.18 24.41
CA SER A 73 -8.29 4.84 25.77
C SER A 73 -7.03 4.00 25.76
N GLN A 74 -6.90 3.08 24.81
CA GLN A 74 -5.71 2.26 24.63
C GLN A 74 -4.72 2.83 23.63
N LYS A 75 -5.08 3.92 22.94
CA LYS A 75 -4.26 4.56 21.90
C LYS A 75 -3.93 3.60 20.77
N LEU A 76 -4.93 2.85 20.32
CA LEU A 76 -4.80 1.90 19.23
C LEU A 76 -5.69 2.33 18.05
N ILE A 77 -5.16 2.17 16.87
CA ILE A 77 -5.91 2.41 15.63
C ILE A 77 -5.67 1.26 14.65
N THR A 78 -6.76 0.77 14.07
CA THR A 78 -6.73 -0.28 13.07
C THR A 78 -7.08 0.34 11.72
N VAL A 79 -6.19 0.17 10.74
CA VAL A 79 -6.34 0.76 9.42
C VAL A 79 -6.08 -0.28 8.35
N GLU A 80 -6.57 -0.02 7.14
CA GLU A 80 -6.22 -0.82 5.98
C GLU A 80 -4.81 -0.47 5.49
N ALA A 81 -4.13 -1.45 4.89
CA ALA A 81 -2.71 -1.35 4.59
C ALA A 81 -2.34 -0.28 3.56
N GLY A 82 -3.31 0.18 2.78
CA GLY A 82 -3.09 1.19 1.75
C GLY A 82 -3.37 2.62 2.18
N ILE A 83 -3.60 2.86 3.47
CA ILE A 83 -3.88 4.23 3.94
C ILE A 83 -2.64 5.12 3.76
N MET A 84 -2.87 6.39 3.41
CA MET A 84 -1.79 7.38 3.36
C MET A 84 -1.44 7.85 4.77
N LEU A 85 -0.14 8.03 5.04
CA LEU A 85 0.32 8.52 6.34
C LEU A 85 -0.27 9.89 6.68
N SER A 86 -0.45 10.76 5.69
CA SER A 86 -1.07 12.07 5.89
C SER A 86 -2.50 11.94 6.41
N ASP A 87 -3.26 10.99 5.88
CA ASP A 87 -4.64 10.75 6.35
C ASP A 87 -4.65 10.20 7.76
N LEU A 88 -3.74 9.29 8.07
CA LEU A 88 -3.59 8.75 9.41
C LEU A 88 -3.23 9.84 10.41
N PHE A 89 -2.25 10.67 10.10
CA PHE A 89 -1.83 11.77 10.98
C PHE A 89 -2.95 12.77 11.20
N ASN A 90 -3.67 13.17 10.15
CA ASN A 90 -4.79 14.11 10.26
C ASN A 90 -5.87 13.55 11.17
N PHE A 91 -6.17 12.26 11.06
CA PHE A 91 -7.17 11.61 11.92
C PHE A 91 -6.74 11.62 13.40
N THR A 92 -5.50 11.23 13.69
CA THR A 92 -5.03 11.12 15.08
C THR A 92 -4.81 12.49 15.71
N LEU A 93 -4.26 13.47 14.99
CA LEU A 93 -4.04 14.81 15.49
C LEU A 93 -5.35 15.54 15.84
N ALA A 94 -6.38 15.35 15.03
CA ALA A 94 -7.70 15.92 15.32
C ALA A 94 -8.29 15.39 16.63
N ARG A 95 -7.79 14.27 17.12
CA ARG A 95 -8.21 13.63 18.37
C ARG A 95 -7.21 13.78 19.51
N GLY A 96 -6.19 14.63 19.31
CA GLY A 96 -5.18 14.92 20.32
C GLY A 96 -4.12 13.84 20.50
N LEU A 97 -3.94 12.97 19.51
CA LEU A 97 -2.96 11.90 19.58
C LEU A 97 -1.91 12.06 18.50
N TRP A 98 -0.72 11.54 18.77
CA TRP A 98 0.46 11.65 17.93
C TRP A 98 0.97 10.27 17.53
N VAL A 99 1.32 10.10 16.25
CA VAL A 99 2.01 8.89 15.78
C VAL A 99 3.50 9.10 15.99
N PRO A 100 4.16 8.31 16.86
CA PRO A 100 5.52 8.63 17.32
C PRO A 100 6.61 8.37 16.29
N GLN A 101 6.34 7.59 15.24
CA GLN A 101 7.32 7.30 14.19
C GLN A 101 6.87 7.90 12.88
N ILE A 102 7.75 8.68 12.29
CA ILE A 102 7.56 9.26 10.96
C ILE A 102 8.63 8.64 10.07
N PRO A 103 8.24 7.87 9.05
CA PRO A 103 9.20 7.29 8.11
C PRO A 103 9.90 8.34 7.26
#